data_221adaa75727cbeda400c5e387c940df
#
_entry.id   221adaa75727cbeda400c5e387c940df
#
_cell.length_a   1.000
_cell.length_b   1.000
_cell.length_c   1.000
_cell.angle_alpha   90.00
_cell.angle_beta   90.00
_cell.angle_gamma   90.00
#
_symmetry.space_group_name_H-M   'P 1'
#
loop_
_entity.id
_entity.type
_entity.pdbx_description
1 polymer ?
#
loop_
_entity_poly.entity_id
_entity_poly.type
_entity_poly.pdbx_seq_one_letter_code
_entity_poly.pdbx_strand_id
1 'polypeptide(L)'
;MLGQLLYTLHVLGAVLWVGGTAFALLALRPALAQLEPPARLAVHEGALKRFFLIVWHAMPILLLTGWALLFFWYGGFRGARWHIHVMHTTGLAMAAVFLAIVFGPWRAFRAARAAGDVPGAVAKAETVRKLVTVNFALGLLTVAVAAWGRFGG
;
A
#
# COMPACT_ATOMS: atom_id res chain seq x y z
N MET A 1 -3.04 -28.19 -0.39
CA MET A 1 -3.21 -27.44 0.87
C MET A 1 -2.23 -26.25 1.01
N LEU A 2 -0.91 -26.43 0.93
CA LEU A 2 0.05 -25.31 1.09
C LEU A 2 -0.14 -24.19 0.06
N GLY A 3 -0.29 -24.51 -1.24
CA GLY A 3 -0.50 -23.49 -2.29
C GLY A 3 -1.80 -22.68 -2.10
N GLN A 4 -2.86 -23.33 -1.65
CA GLN A 4 -4.11 -22.63 -1.33
C GLN A 4 -3.92 -21.67 -0.16
N LEU A 5 -3.20 -22.07 0.89
CA LEU A 5 -2.89 -21.22 2.02
C LEU A 5 -2.04 -20.01 1.60
N LEU A 6 -0.96 -20.24 0.84
CA LEU A 6 -0.11 -19.16 0.32
C LEU A 6 -0.90 -18.19 -0.55
N TYR A 7 -1.74 -18.70 -1.45
CA TYR A 7 -2.59 -17.86 -2.29
C TYR A 7 -3.61 -17.05 -1.46
N THR A 8 -4.24 -17.68 -0.47
CA THR A 8 -5.17 -16.99 0.43
C THR A 8 -4.48 -15.86 1.20
N LEU A 9 -3.32 -16.12 1.79
CA LEU A 9 -2.55 -15.09 2.51
C LEU A 9 -2.12 -13.96 1.57
N HIS A 10 -1.71 -14.29 0.34
CA HIS A 10 -1.34 -13.30 -0.67
C HIS A 10 -2.53 -12.39 -1.03
N VAL A 11 -3.70 -12.97 -1.29
CA VAL A 11 -4.91 -12.19 -1.61
C VAL A 11 -5.35 -11.34 -0.43
N LEU A 12 -5.36 -11.89 0.79
CA LEU A 12 -5.73 -11.12 2.00
C LEU A 12 -4.77 -9.96 2.25
N GLY A 13 -3.47 -10.15 2.04
CA GLY A 13 -2.48 -9.08 2.11
C GLY A 13 -2.76 -7.97 1.10
N ALA A 14 -3.10 -8.33 -0.15
CA ALA A 14 -3.47 -7.37 -1.18
C ALA A 14 -4.77 -6.60 -0.84
N VAL A 15 -5.78 -7.28 -0.31
CA VAL A 15 -7.04 -6.65 0.14
C VAL A 15 -6.78 -5.65 1.26
N LEU A 16 -5.99 -6.00 2.26
CA LEU A 16 -5.66 -5.09 3.38
C LEU A 16 -4.89 -3.87 2.89
N TRP A 17 -3.92 -4.05 1.98
CA TRP A 17 -3.10 -2.93 1.52
C TRP A 17 -3.87 -2.05 0.54
N VAL A 18 -4.38 -2.60 -0.55
CA VAL A 18 -5.06 -1.81 -1.60
C VAL A 18 -6.40 -1.27 -1.10
N GLY A 19 -7.19 -2.09 -0.41
CA GLY A 19 -8.47 -1.67 0.17
C GLY A 19 -8.31 -0.63 1.28
N GLY A 20 -7.32 -0.78 2.16
CA GLY A 20 -6.99 0.21 3.19
C GLY A 20 -6.54 1.54 2.58
N THR A 21 -5.75 1.49 1.49
CA THR A 21 -5.35 2.69 0.74
C THR A 21 -6.56 3.38 0.10
N ALA A 22 -7.47 2.61 -0.52
CA ALA A 22 -8.71 3.10 -1.07
C ALA A 22 -9.55 3.82 0.00
N PHE A 23 -9.76 3.17 1.13
CA PHE A 23 -10.49 3.76 2.25
C PHE A 23 -9.85 5.08 2.73
N ALA A 24 -8.53 5.10 2.90
CA ALA A 24 -7.81 6.29 3.36
C ALA A 24 -7.97 7.48 2.41
N LEU A 25 -7.94 7.24 1.09
CA LEU A 25 -8.03 8.29 0.07
C LEU A 25 -9.46 8.72 -0.23
N LEU A 26 -10.38 7.74 -0.39
CA LEU A 26 -11.69 7.98 -0.96
C LEU A 26 -12.78 8.23 0.10
N ALA A 27 -12.60 7.72 1.32
CA ALA A 27 -13.58 7.88 2.40
C ALA A 27 -13.05 8.74 3.55
N LEU A 28 -11.94 8.33 4.17
CA LEU A 28 -11.43 8.99 5.36
C LEU A 28 -11.03 10.44 5.08
N ARG A 29 -10.24 10.69 4.05
CA ARG A 29 -9.74 12.02 3.73
C ARG A 29 -10.85 13.04 3.46
N PRO A 30 -11.86 12.77 2.62
CA PRO A 30 -13.00 13.69 2.45
C PRO A 30 -13.77 13.95 3.75
N ALA A 31 -13.98 12.92 4.57
CA ALA A 31 -14.65 13.07 5.86
C ALA A 31 -13.87 14.01 6.82
N LEU A 32 -12.54 13.92 6.81
CA LEU A 32 -11.68 14.78 7.62
C LEU A 32 -11.65 16.24 7.13
N ALA A 33 -12.06 16.55 5.91
CA ALA A 33 -12.10 17.91 5.38
C ALA A 33 -13.05 18.84 6.16
N GLN A 34 -14.02 18.26 6.87
CA GLN A 34 -14.97 18.98 7.71
C GLN A 34 -14.39 19.43 9.06
N LEU A 35 -13.20 18.95 9.44
CA LEU A 35 -12.55 19.27 10.70
C LEU A 35 -11.62 20.47 10.56
N GLU A 36 -11.49 21.24 11.64
CA GLU A 36 -10.46 22.28 11.76
C GLU A 36 -9.05 21.69 11.61
N PRO A 37 -8.07 22.45 11.06
CA PRO A 37 -6.75 21.93 10.72
C PRO A 37 -6.05 21.15 11.83
N PRO A 38 -6.00 21.59 13.10
CA PRO A 38 -5.34 20.83 14.16
C PRO A 38 -6.00 19.47 14.44
N ALA A 39 -7.33 19.44 14.50
CA ALA A 39 -8.10 18.21 14.74
C ALA A 39 -7.97 17.25 13.55
N ARG A 40 -8.07 17.77 12.33
CA ARG A 40 -7.88 17.01 11.09
C ARG A 40 -6.51 16.32 11.03
N LEU A 41 -5.44 17.06 11.35
CA LEU A 41 -4.09 16.51 11.38
C LEU A 41 -3.93 15.43 12.45
N ALA A 42 -4.53 15.59 13.62
CA ALA A 42 -4.47 14.62 14.71
C ALA A 42 -5.16 13.29 14.33
N VAL A 43 -6.38 13.35 13.78
CA VAL A 43 -7.11 12.15 13.33
C VAL A 43 -6.39 11.49 12.15
N HIS A 44 -5.90 12.29 11.20
CA HIS A 44 -5.12 11.79 10.05
C HIS A 44 -3.86 11.03 10.50
N GLU A 45 -3.10 11.61 11.44
CA GLU A 45 -1.93 10.95 12.02
C GLU A 45 -2.29 9.62 12.68
N GLY A 46 -3.31 9.62 13.52
CA GLY A 46 -3.77 8.41 14.23
C GLY A 46 -4.22 7.30 13.28
N ALA A 47 -4.96 7.65 12.23
CA ALA A 47 -5.43 6.70 11.22
C ALA A 47 -4.28 6.14 10.38
N LEU A 48 -3.40 7.01 9.84
CA LEU A 48 -2.27 6.59 9.02
C LEU A 48 -1.24 5.78 9.82
N LYS A 49 -0.99 6.11 11.09
CA LYS A 49 -0.12 5.33 11.96
C LYS A 49 -0.58 3.88 12.05
N ARG A 50 -1.89 3.64 12.28
CA ARG A 50 -2.46 2.28 12.34
C ARG A 50 -2.44 1.60 10.96
N PHE A 51 -2.80 2.32 9.92
CA PHE A 51 -2.78 1.79 8.56
C PHE A 51 -1.37 1.39 8.12
N PHE A 52 -0.36 2.22 8.35
CA PHE A 52 1.02 1.89 8.01
C PHE A 52 1.57 0.71 8.83
N LEU A 53 1.11 0.54 10.08
CA LEU A 53 1.42 -0.65 10.85
C LEU A 53 0.83 -1.92 10.20
N ILE A 54 -0.41 -1.87 9.72
CA ILE A 54 -1.04 -2.98 8.98
C ILE A 54 -0.23 -3.30 7.71
N VAL A 55 0.11 -2.28 6.92
CA VAL A 55 0.90 -2.47 5.69
C VAL A 55 2.30 -3.00 5.99
N TRP A 56 2.92 -2.57 7.10
CA TRP A 56 4.24 -3.04 7.53
C TRP A 56 4.28 -4.57 7.75
N HIS A 57 3.16 -5.17 8.14
CA HIS A 57 3.03 -6.62 8.27
C HIS A 57 2.49 -7.27 6.97
N ALA A 58 1.52 -6.65 6.32
CA ALA A 58 0.93 -7.19 5.09
C ALA A 58 1.92 -7.23 3.92
N MET A 59 2.78 -6.22 3.77
CA MET A 59 3.76 -6.12 2.68
C MET A 59 4.74 -7.31 2.65
N PRO A 60 5.47 -7.65 3.74
CA PRO A 60 6.37 -8.79 3.71
C PRO A 60 5.62 -10.11 3.51
N ILE A 61 4.45 -10.29 4.10
CA ILE A 61 3.61 -11.48 3.87
C ILE A 61 3.26 -11.59 2.38
N LEU A 62 2.84 -10.50 1.77
CA LEU A 62 2.47 -10.44 0.35
C LEU A 62 3.66 -10.74 -0.56
N LEU A 63 4.82 -10.15 -0.30
CA LEU A 63 6.03 -10.41 -1.10
C LEU A 63 6.52 -11.85 -0.94
N LEU A 64 6.59 -12.37 0.29
CA LEU A 64 7.05 -13.72 0.55
C LEU A 64 6.12 -14.78 -0.03
N THR A 65 4.81 -14.62 0.14
CA THR A 65 3.82 -15.53 -0.45
C THR A 65 3.80 -15.43 -1.98
N GLY A 66 3.97 -14.24 -2.54
CA GLY A 66 4.09 -14.05 -3.99
C GLY A 66 5.31 -14.75 -4.58
N TRP A 67 6.47 -14.64 -3.94
CA TRP A 67 7.69 -15.36 -4.34
C TRP A 67 7.55 -16.87 -4.15
N ALA A 68 6.95 -17.32 -3.04
CA ALA A 68 6.70 -18.74 -2.84
C ALA A 68 5.78 -19.31 -3.95
N LEU A 69 4.73 -18.60 -4.32
CA LEU A 69 3.87 -18.98 -5.44
C LEU A 69 4.63 -18.97 -6.78
N LEU A 70 5.45 -17.94 -7.03
CA LEU A 70 6.25 -17.81 -8.25
C LEU A 70 7.18 -19.03 -8.43
N PHE A 71 7.93 -19.38 -7.41
CA PHE A 71 8.96 -20.41 -7.53
C PHE A 71 8.42 -21.84 -7.39
N PHE A 72 7.42 -22.06 -6.52
CA PHE A 72 6.90 -23.42 -6.26
C PHE A 72 5.71 -23.84 -7.14
N TRP A 73 4.96 -22.85 -7.72
CA TRP A 73 3.78 -23.15 -8.52
C TRP A 73 3.87 -22.70 -9.98
N TYR A 74 4.54 -21.58 -10.24
CA TYR A 74 4.64 -21.02 -11.61
C TYR A 74 5.95 -21.36 -12.32
N GLY A 75 6.85 -22.17 -11.72
CA GLY A 75 8.12 -22.57 -12.34
C GLY A 75 9.16 -21.44 -12.44
N GLY A 76 9.08 -20.46 -11.55
CA GLY A 76 9.95 -19.29 -11.54
C GLY A 76 9.63 -18.31 -12.68
N PHE A 77 10.56 -17.38 -12.92
CA PHE A 77 10.37 -16.34 -13.94
C PHE A 77 10.25 -16.88 -15.37
N ARG A 78 10.87 -18.03 -15.67
CA ARG A 78 10.80 -18.65 -17.02
C ARG A 78 9.45 -19.30 -17.31
N GLY A 79 8.78 -19.83 -16.28
CA GLY A 79 7.46 -20.46 -16.41
C GLY A 79 6.31 -19.50 -16.22
N ALA A 80 6.59 -18.32 -15.67
CA ALA A 80 5.55 -17.33 -15.36
C ALA A 80 5.04 -16.65 -16.63
N ARG A 81 3.71 -16.48 -16.70
CA ARG A 81 3.05 -15.70 -17.76
C ARG A 81 3.26 -14.21 -17.52
N TRP A 82 3.03 -13.37 -18.54
CA TRP A 82 3.28 -11.92 -18.52
C TRP A 82 2.64 -11.20 -17.33
N HIS A 83 1.42 -11.56 -16.92
CA HIS A 83 0.73 -10.93 -15.80
C HIS A 83 1.45 -11.13 -14.46
N ILE A 84 2.12 -12.28 -14.25
CA ILE A 84 2.93 -12.53 -13.06
C ILE A 84 4.14 -11.58 -13.01
N HIS A 85 4.78 -11.32 -14.15
CA HIS A 85 5.89 -10.36 -14.24
C HIS A 85 5.43 -8.94 -13.91
N VAL A 86 4.26 -8.53 -14.43
CA VAL A 86 3.69 -7.21 -14.13
C VAL A 86 3.37 -7.10 -12.63
N MET A 87 2.69 -8.11 -12.05
CA MET A 87 2.37 -8.14 -10.61
C MET A 87 3.63 -8.08 -9.75
N HIS A 88 4.69 -8.80 -10.13
CA HIS A 88 5.97 -8.78 -9.43
C HIS A 88 6.59 -7.38 -9.45
N THR A 89 6.68 -6.77 -10.63
CA THR A 89 7.29 -5.44 -10.80
C THR A 89 6.49 -4.37 -10.07
N THR A 90 5.16 -4.35 -10.24
CA THR A 90 4.29 -3.37 -9.55
C THR A 90 4.27 -3.58 -8.05
N GLY A 91 4.28 -4.83 -7.57
CA GLY A 91 4.37 -5.15 -6.15
C GLY A 91 5.67 -4.65 -5.50
N LEU A 92 6.81 -4.83 -6.16
CA LEU A 92 8.09 -4.27 -5.69
C LEU A 92 8.10 -2.74 -5.73
N ALA A 93 7.55 -2.14 -6.79
CA ALA A 93 7.40 -0.68 -6.87
C ALA A 93 6.53 -0.14 -5.73
N MET A 94 5.41 -0.81 -5.43
CA MET A 94 4.55 -0.45 -4.29
C MET A 94 5.30 -0.53 -2.95
N ALA A 95 6.11 -1.58 -2.75
CA ALA A 95 6.92 -1.72 -1.55
C ALA A 95 7.96 -0.59 -1.44
N ALA A 96 8.66 -0.27 -2.53
CA ALA A 96 9.62 0.84 -2.57
C ALA A 96 8.94 2.19 -2.25
N VAL A 97 7.78 2.48 -2.84
CA VAL A 97 7.01 3.70 -2.55
C VAL A 97 6.57 3.73 -1.09
N PHE A 98 6.10 2.61 -0.54
CA PHE A 98 5.71 2.54 0.88
C PHE A 98 6.91 2.83 1.82
N LEU A 99 8.05 2.22 1.57
CA LEU A 99 9.27 2.49 2.35
C LEU A 99 9.71 3.96 2.22
N ALA A 100 9.65 4.52 1.01
CA ALA A 100 9.93 5.94 0.79
C ALA A 100 8.97 6.84 1.58
N ILE A 101 7.68 6.51 1.65
CA ILE A 101 6.71 7.24 2.49
C ILE A 101 7.10 7.17 3.96
N VAL A 102 7.32 5.97 4.48
CA VAL A 102 7.54 5.73 5.91
C VAL A 102 8.83 6.39 6.39
N PHE A 103 9.93 6.24 5.65
CA PHE A 103 11.23 6.79 6.03
C PHE A 103 11.44 8.27 5.66
N GLY A 104 10.65 8.79 4.73
CA GLY A 104 10.73 10.18 4.26
C GLY A 104 9.62 11.08 4.83
N PRO A 105 8.60 11.40 4.03
CA PRO A 105 7.62 12.43 4.38
C PRO A 105 6.77 12.09 5.61
N TRP A 106 6.55 10.82 5.93
CA TRP A 106 5.83 10.44 7.15
C TRP A 106 6.62 10.79 8.42
N ARG A 107 7.93 10.55 8.44
CA ARG A 107 8.77 10.97 9.58
C ARG A 107 8.81 12.49 9.70
N ALA A 108 8.96 13.19 8.57
CA ALA A 108 8.96 14.67 8.55
C ALA A 108 7.61 15.25 8.99
N PHE A 109 6.49 14.64 8.59
CA PHE A 109 5.16 15.01 9.06
C PHE A 109 5.04 14.89 10.58
N ARG A 110 5.46 13.78 11.16
CA ARG A 110 5.39 13.55 12.60
C ARG A 110 6.31 14.52 13.39
N ALA A 111 7.48 14.83 12.84
CA ALA A 111 8.39 15.81 13.43
C ALA A 111 7.78 17.22 13.44
N ALA A 112 7.19 17.66 12.33
CA ALA A 112 6.50 18.94 12.25
C ALA A 112 5.31 19.01 13.23
N ARG A 113 4.54 17.91 13.35
CA ARG A 113 3.44 17.81 14.33
C ARG A 113 3.95 17.95 15.76
N ALA A 114 5.03 17.26 16.11
CA ALA A 114 5.61 17.31 17.45
C ALA A 114 6.17 18.70 17.81
N ALA A 115 6.66 19.44 16.80
CA ALA A 115 7.14 20.82 16.94
C ALA A 115 6.02 21.88 16.94
N GLY A 116 4.75 21.51 16.74
CA GLY A 116 3.64 22.44 16.61
C GLY A 116 3.64 23.24 15.30
N ASP A 117 4.47 22.85 14.31
CA ASP A 117 4.54 23.47 12.98
C ASP A 117 3.36 22.97 12.12
N VAL A 118 2.20 23.63 12.26
CA VAL A 118 0.98 23.29 11.52
C VAL A 118 1.17 23.44 10.00
N PRO A 119 1.73 24.54 9.47
CA PRO A 119 1.97 24.69 8.03
C PRO A 119 2.89 23.61 7.47
N GLY A 120 3.99 23.32 8.14
CA GLY A 120 4.92 22.26 7.77
C GLY A 120 4.28 20.87 7.80
N ALA A 121 3.47 20.57 8.82
CA ALA A 121 2.73 19.32 8.90
C ALA A 121 1.74 19.17 7.74
N VAL A 122 1.00 20.21 7.37
CA VAL A 122 0.08 20.19 6.21
C VAL A 122 0.85 19.91 4.91
N ALA A 123 1.97 20.55 4.68
CA ALA A 123 2.78 20.35 3.48
C ALA A 123 3.31 18.90 3.39
N LYS A 124 3.75 18.33 4.51
CA LYS A 124 4.23 16.93 4.56
C LYS A 124 3.09 15.93 4.42
N ALA A 125 1.92 16.18 5.02
CA ALA A 125 0.73 15.36 4.83
C ALA A 125 0.32 15.30 3.35
N GLU A 126 0.43 16.41 2.61
CA GLU A 126 0.14 16.46 1.19
C GLU A 126 1.15 15.63 0.36
N THR A 127 2.43 15.64 0.74
CA THR A 127 3.45 14.78 0.11
C THR A 127 3.15 13.30 0.36
N VAL A 128 2.81 12.92 1.60
CA VAL A 128 2.36 11.56 1.93
C VAL A 128 1.17 11.18 1.06
N ARG A 129 0.16 12.05 0.94
CA ARG A 129 -1.02 11.82 0.11
C ARG A 129 -0.67 11.51 -1.34
N LYS A 130 0.20 12.33 -1.97
CA LYS A 130 0.61 12.13 -3.37
C LYS A 130 1.23 10.75 -3.58
N LEU A 131 2.14 10.35 -2.71
CA LEU A 131 2.79 9.04 -2.79
C LEU A 131 1.81 7.89 -2.50
N VAL A 132 0.89 8.05 -1.55
CA VAL A 132 -0.18 7.08 -1.28
C VAL A 132 -1.10 6.95 -2.50
N THR A 133 -1.39 8.05 -3.21
CA THR A 133 -2.17 8.01 -4.47
C THR A 133 -1.44 7.25 -5.58
N VAL A 134 -0.13 7.46 -5.73
CA VAL A 134 0.69 6.67 -6.67
C VAL A 134 0.63 5.18 -6.32
N ASN A 135 0.80 4.87 -5.03
CA ASN A 135 0.75 3.49 -4.55
C ASN A 135 -0.63 2.83 -4.77
N PHE A 136 -1.70 3.61 -4.62
CA PHE A 136 -3.06 3.16 -4.90
C PHE A 136 -3.27 2.84 -6.40
N ALA A 137 -2.80 3.70 -7.29
CA ALA A 137 -2.87 3.47 -8.74
C ALA A 137 -2.11 2.19 -9.15
N LEU A 138 -0.90 1.98 -8.60
CA LEU A 138 -0.13 0.76 -8.80
C LEU A 138 -0.88 -0.47 -8.26
N GLY A 139 -1.51 -0.35 -7.09
CA GLY A 139 -2.31 -1.42 -6.49
C GLY A 139 -3.52 -1.81 -7.34
N LEU A 140 -4.25 -0.84 -7.85
CA LEU A 140 -5.38 -1.09 -8.76
C LEU A 140 -4.92 -1.76 -10.06
N LEU A 141 -3.83 -1.28 -10.65
CA LEU A 141 -3.22 -1.90 -11.83
C LEU A 141 -2.85 -3.36 -11.54
N THR A 142 -2.19 -3.61 -10.41
CA THR A 142 -1.78 -4.97 -10.00
C THR A 142 -2.98 -5.90 -9.87
N VAL A 143 -4.05 -5.45 -9.21
CA VAL A 143 -5.29 -6.23 -9.03
C VAL A 143 -5.99 -6.48 -10.37
N ALA A 144 -6.08 -5.47 -11.22
CA ALA A 144 -6.69 -5.60 -12.55
C ALA A 144 -5.92 -6.60 -13.42
N VAL A 145 -4.58 -6.51 -13.45
CA VAL A 145 -3.73 -7.46 -14.20
C VAL A 145 -3.82 -8.87 -13.64
N ALA A 146 -3.88 -9.02 -12.31
CA ALA A 146 -4.07 -10.32 -11.68
C ALA A 146 -5.41 -10.97 -12.07
N ALA A 147 -6.49 -10.18 -12.03
CA ALA A 147 -7.82 -10.65 -12.43
C ALA A 147 -7.87 -11.03 -13.91
N TRP A 148 -7.31 -10.19 -14.79
CA TRP A 148 -7.25 -10.46 -16.24
C TRP A 148 -6.45 -11.72 -16.56
N GLY A 149 -5.25 -11.85 -16.00
CA GLY A 149 -4.38 -13.01 -16.21
C GLY A 149 -4.95 -14.35 -15.73
N ARG A 150 -5.86 -14.30 -14.76
CA ARG A 150 -6.57 -15.50 -14.26
C ARG A 150 -7.42 -16.16 -15.32
N PHE A 151 -8.02 -15.40 -16.22
CA PHE A 151 -8.93 -15.88 -17.27
C PHE A 151 -8.26 -16.09 -18.64
N GLY A 152 -6.96 -16.16 -18.69
CA GLY A 152 -6.22 -16.56 -19.90
C GLY A 152 -5.77 -15.39 -20.78
N GLY A 153 -5.81 -14.16 -20.25
CA GLY A 153 -5.27 -12.98 -20.94
C GLY A 153 -3.74 -13.03 -21.10
#